data_9eb1aba434fd389a9c3e82de0f0022df
#
_entry.id   9eb1aba434fd389a9c3e82de0f0022df
#
_cell.length_a   1.000
_cell.length_b   1.000
_cell.length_c   1.000
_cell.angle_alpha   90.00
_cell.angle_beta   90.00
_cell.angle_gamma   90.00
#
_symmetry.space_group_name_H-M   'P 1'
#
loop_
_entity.id
_entity.type
_entity.pdbx_description
1 polymer ?
#
loop_
_entity_poly.entity_id
_entity_poly.type
_entity_poly.pdbx_seq_one_letter_code
_entity_poly.pdbx_strand_id
1 'polypeptide(L)'
;MAFDGADSWAHPELFQFDEECLPKAVAGCPPDAFSATGQLWGNPLYDWGYHKKDHYSWWIKRMEYSLKLYDVVRVDHFRGFEAYYSIPYGDPTAEFGHWEKGPGLDLFARLKKSLKKEELPIIAEDLGFLTPEVHEMLKESGFPGMKVLEFAFDDSENSDYLPHKYQENCIVYTGTHDNETLVGWYENMNRRNKSFAREYMGCRHTPKKEMHWEFIRLAMASPAKLAVIPVQDYLGLGAEARINEPSTLGKNWKWRLLPGEITGDVLKQCRRMAKLYGRLPETVSDINM
;
A
#
# COMPACT_ATOMS: atom_id res chain seq x y z
N MET A 1 -8.01 5.82 11.90
CA MET A 1 -8.12 5.82 13.39
C MET A 1 -9.39 5.08 13.76
N ALA A 2 -9.42 4.36 14.90
CA ALA A 2 -10.66 3.75 15.38
C ALA A 2 -11.51 4.79 16.12
N PHE A 3 -12.82 4.68 16.01
CA PHE A 3 -13.77 5.56 16.71
C PHE A 3 -13.58 5.50 18.24
N ASP A 4 -13.36 4.30 18.76
CA ASP A 4 -13.12 4.01 20.18
C ASP A 4 -11.62 3.99 20.55
N GLY A 5 -10.77 4.60 19.70
CA GLY A 5 -9.32 4.64 19.89
C GLY A 5 -8.88 5.73 20.88
N ALA A 6 -7.66 5.61 21.38
CA ALA A 6 -7.08 6.54 22.35
C ALA A 6 -7.06 7.99 21.85
N ASP A 7 -6.73 8.22 20.58
CA ASP A 7 -6.71 9.58 20.02
C ASP A 7 -8.11 10.19 19.92
N SER A 8 -9.11 9.40 19.49
CA SER A 8 -10.51 9.85 19.41
C SER A 8 -11.07 10.19 20.77
N TRP A 9 -10.70 9.42 21.80
CA TRP A 9 -11.12 9.65 23.17
C TRP A 9 -10.39 10.85 23.82
N ALA A 10 -9.08 10.97 23.60
CA ALA A 10 -8.28 12.01 24.25
C ALA A 10 -8.38 13.38 23.52
N HIS A 11 -8.68 13.38 22.23
CA HIS A 11 -8.66 14.52 21.35
C HIS A 11 -9.85 14.52 20.36
N PRO A 12 -11.11 14.55 20.86
CA PRO A 12 -12.29 14.52 20.00
C PRO A 12 -12.33 15.71 19.02
N GLU A 13 -11.73 16.84 19.36
CA GLU A 13 -11.64 18.03 18.51
C GLU A 13 -10.90 17.81 17.18
N LEU A 14 -10.14 16.72 17.06
CA LEU A 14 -9.44 16.37 15.82
C LEU A 14 -10.36 15.74 14.77
N PHE A 15 -11.57 15.37 15.17
CA PHE A 15 -12.48 14.57 14.36
C PHE A 15 -13.83 15.27 14.20
N GLN A 16 -14.59 14.86 13.18
CA GLN A 16 -15.94 15.35 12.93
C GLN A 16 -16.95 14.66 13.86
N PHE A 17 -16.91 15.02 15.14
CA PHE A 17 -17.84 14.53 16.16
C PHE A 17 -18.95 15.55 16.46
N ASP A 18 -20.08 15.05 16.95
CA ASP A 18 -21.13 15.88 17.54
C ASP A 18 -20.86 16.18 19.03
N GLU A 19 -21.85 16.79 19.70
CA GLU A 19 -21.74 17.17 21.11
C GLU A 19 -21.70 15.96 22.06
N GLU A 20 -22.21 14.79 21.62
CA GLU A 20 -22.16 13.52 22.35
C GLU A 20 -20.91 12.70 22.02
N CYS A 21 -19.94 13.27 21.29
CA CYS A 21 -18.74 12.59 20.81
C CYS A 21 -19.02 11.40 19.87
N LEU A 22 -20.16 11.39 19.18
CA LEU A 22 -20.43 10.44 18.12
C LEU A 22 -19.98 10.98 16.76
N PRO A 23 -19.53 10.14 15.82
CA PRO A 23 -19.19 10.59 14.48
C PRO A 23 -20.39 11.20 13.77
N LYS A 24 -20.23 12.36 13.12
CA LYS A 24 -21.24 12.92 12.20
C LYS A 24 -21.28 12.12 10.91
N ALA A 25 -20.11 11.68 10.48
CA ALA A 25 -19.90 10.83 9.31
C ALA A 25 -18.65 9.97 9.52
N VAL A 26 -18.52 8.93 8.73
CA VAL A 26 -17.41 7.96 8.78
C VAL A 26 -16.77 7.78 7.41
N ALA A 27 -15.54 7.29 7.41
CA ALA A 27 -14.79 7.04 6.20
C ALA A 27 -15.24 5.75 5.50
N GLY A 28 -15.06 5.73 4.20
CA GLY A 28 -15.28 4.57 3.37
C GLY A 28 -14.85 4.80 1.92
N CYS A 29 -15.38 3.99 1.03
CA CYS A 29 -15.14 4.07 -0.41
C CYS A 29 -16.48 3.90 -1.15
N PRO A 30 -16.73 4.63 -2.24
CA PRO A 30 -17.98 4.51 -2.98
C PRO A 30 -18.13 3.11 -3.61
N PRO A 31 -19.37 2.76 -4.06
CA PRO A 31 -19.57 1.60 -4.91
C PRO A 31 -18.65 1.60 -6.13
N ASP A 32 -18.05 0.44 -6.41
CA ASP A 32 -17.17 0.22 -7.54
C ASP A 32 -17.31 -1.20 -8.11
N ALA A 33 -16.41 -1.58 -9.02
CA ALA A 33 -16.42 -2.92 -9.63
C ALA A 33 -16.10 -4.06 -8.62
N PHE A 34 -15.52 -3.75 -7.47
CA PHE A 34 -15.15 -4.71 -6.42
C PHE A 34 -16.21 -4.82 -5.32
N SER A 35 -16.97 -3.76 -5.10
CA SER A 35 -18.04 -3.70 -4.07
C SER A 35 -19.24 -2.92 -4.57
N ALA A 36 -20.36 -3.61 -4.83
CA ALA A 36 -21.59 -3.01 -5.34
C ALA A 36 -22.23 -1.98 -4.37
N THR A 37 -21.97 -2.09 -3.07
CA THR A 37 -22.46 -1.18 -2.02
C THR A 37 -21.36 -0.27 -1.47
N GLY A 38 -20.17 -0.28 -2.07
CA GLY A 38 -18.99 0.40 -1.56
C GLY A 38 -18.41 -0.28 -0.31
N GLN A 39 -17.48 0.39 0.32
CA GLN A 39 -16.83 -0.09 1.54
C GLN A 39 -17.09 0.89 2.68
N LEU A 40 -17.74 0.43 3.73
CA LEU A 40 -17.94 1.17 4.96
C LEU A 40 -16.82 0.83 5.96
N TRP A 41 -15.83 1.70 6.08
CA TRP A 41 -14.69 1.45 6.98
C TRP A 41 -14.99 1.81 8.43
N GLY A 42 -15.91 2.76 8.67
CA GLY A 42 -16.34 3.15 10.00
C GLY A 42 -15.38 4.03 10.78
N ASN A 43 -14.23 4.41 10.20
CA ASN A 43 -13.27 5.31 10.83
C ASN A 43 -13.86 6.72 10.92
N PRO A 44 -13.67 7.46 12.04
CA PRO A 44 -14.08 8.86 12.14
C PRO A 44 -13.28 9.71 11.14
N LEU A 45 -13.94 10.72 10.58
CA LEU A 45 -13.34 11.69 9.68
C LEU A 45 -12.60 12.77 10.46
N TYR A 46 -11.47 13.24 9.93
CA TYR A 46 -10.73 14.36 10.53
C TYR A 46 -11.46 15.68 10.33
N ASP A 47 -11.47 16.55 11.33
CA ASP A 47 -11.84 17.97 11.18
C ASP A 47 -10.66 18.74 10.60
N TRP A 48 -10.57 18.77 9.28
CA TRP A 48 -9.48 19.50 8.60
C TRP A 48 -9.50 21.00 8.84
N GLY A 49 -10.68 21.57 9.18
CA GLY A 49 -10.81 22.96 9.58
C GLY A 49 -10.10 23.24 10.91
N TYR A 50 -10.31 22.38 11.91
CA TYR A 50 -9.60 22.44 13.19
C TYR A 50 -8.09 22.20 13.00
N HIS A 51 -7.70 21.15 12.29
CA HIS A 51 -6.30 20.83 12.03
C HIS A 51 -5.55 22.00 11.37
N LYS A 52 -6.17 22.68 10.42
CA LYS A 52 -5.58 23.84 9.75
C LYS A 52 -5.39 25.01 10.72
N LYS A 53 -6.37 25.31 11.58
CA LYS A 53 -6.29 26.35 12.62
C LYS A 53 -5.18 26.07 13.64
N ASP A 54 -5.04 24.80 14.02
CA ASP A 54 -4.00 24.31 14.94
C ASP A 54 -2.66 24.06 14.22
N HIS A 55 -2.51 24.52 12.98
CA HIS A 55 -1.30 24.33 12.18
C HIS A 55 -0.86 22.87 12.04
N TYR A 56 -1.80 21.93 12.05
CA TYR A 56 -1.59 20.47 11.94
C TYR A 56 -0.70 19.90 13.07
N SER A 57 -0.78 20.43 14.28
CA SER A 57 0.14 20.09 15.37
C SER A 57 0.12 18.59 15.71
N TRP A 58 -1.06 17.95 15.70
CA TRP A 58 -1.20 16.52 15.94
C TRP A 58 -0.51 15.69 14.85
N TRP A 59 -0.71 16.05 13.57
CA TRP A 59 -0.05 15.38 12.44
C TRP A 59 1.47 15.53 12.47
N ILE A 60 1.95 16.71 12.85
CA ILE A 60 3.39 16.98 13.00
C ILE A 60 3.98 16.09 14.09
N LYS A 61 3.38 16.03 15.27
CA LYS A 61 3.83 15.16 16.37
C LYS A 61 3.82 13.69 15.97
N ARG A 62 2.76 13.23 15.30
CA ARG A 62 2.62 11.87 14.82
C ARG A 62 3.74 11.50 13.83
N MET A 63 3.98 12.34 12.83
CA MET A 63 5.03 12.10 11.84
C MET A 63 6.43 12.21 12.44
N GLU A 64 6.66 13.19 13.30
CA GLU A 64 7.93 13.31 14.02
C GLU A 64 8.25 12.05 14.83
N TYR A 65 7.27 11.53 15.55
CA TYR A 65 7.46 10.31 16.35
C TYR A 65 7.65 9.08 15.46
N SER A 66 6.86 8.93 14.39
CA SER A 66 7.02 7.84 13.45
C SER A 66 8.42 7.82 12.82
N LEU A 67 8.95 8.98 12.46
CA LEU A 67 10.29 9.11 11.86
C LEU A 67 11.45 8.97 12.88
N LYS A 68 11.16 8.89 14.19
CA LYS A 68 12.13 8.42 15.20
C LYS A 68 12.20 6.91 15.27
N LEU A 69 11.13 6.22 14.90
CA LEU A 69 11.02 4.76 14.97
C LEU A 69 11.35 4.08 13.63
N TYR A 70 11.07 4.74 12.51
CA TYR A 70 11.14 4.18 11.16
C TYR A 70 11.88 5.11 10.21
N ASP A 71 12.63 4.54 9.28
CA ASP A 71 13.36 5.29 8.25
C ASP A 71 12.40 5.87 7.20
N VAL A 72 11.32 5.16 6.89
CA VAL A 72 10.29 5.55 5.91
C VAL A 72 8.91 5.23 6.45
N VAL A 73 7.93 6.10 6.19
CA VAL A 73 6.53 5.93 6.58
C VAL A 73 5.66 5.75 5.34
N ARG A 74 4.94 4.64 5.24
CA ARG A 74 3.87 4.48 4.25
C ARG A 74 2.61 5.16 4.77
N VAL A 75 2.12 6.12 4.00
CA VAL A 75 0.85 6.81 4.27
C VAL A 75 -0.24 6.12 3.48
N ASP A 76 -1.16 5.50 4.21
CA ASP A 76 -2.30 4.76 3.66
C ASP A 76 -3.38 5.71 3.13
N HIS A 77 -4.08 5.28 2.07
CA HIS A 77 -5.16 6.03 1.43
C HIS A 77 -4.77 7.48 1.11
N PHE A 78 -3.65 7.66 0.39
CA PHE A 78 -3.11 8.98 0.09
C PHE A 78 -4.10 9.89 -0.65
N ARG A 79 -4.97 9.33 -1.50
CA ARG A 79 -6.02 10.07 -2.17
C ARG A 79 -6.95 10.83 -1.20
N GLY A 80 -7.13 10.32 0.03
CA GLY A 80 -7.95 10.95 1.06
C GLY A 80 -7.50 12.34 1.47
N PHE A 81 -6.23 12.70 1.19
CA PHE A 81 -5.74 14.06 1.40
C PHE A 81 -6.18 15.01 0.28
N GLU A 82 -6.49 14.52 -0.92
CA GLU A 82 -7.13 15.31 -1.99
C GLU A 82 -8.63 15.40 -1.74
N ALA A 83 -9.29 14.24 -1.64
CA ALA A 83 -10.70 14.11 -1.29
C ALA A 83 -10.94 12.76 -0.61
N TYR A 84 -11.73 12.78 0.46
CA TYR A 84 -12.14 11.60 1.20
C TYR A 84 -13.64 11.36 1.04
N TYR A 85 -14.04 10.09 1.15
CA TYR A 85 -15.44 9.71 1.01
C TYR A 85 -16.12 9.69 2.38
N SER A 86 -17.12 10.56 2.53
CA SER A 86 -17.87 10.83 3.76
C SER A 86 -19.21 10.10 3.69
N ILE A 87 -19.46 9.21 4.64
CA ILE A 87 -20.69 8.42 4.74
C ILE A 87 -21.42 8.83 6.02
N PRO A 88 -22.72 9.18 5.99
CA PRO A 88 -23.46 9.51 7.19
C PRO A 88 -23.34 8.40 8.26
N TYR A 89 -23.06 8.80 9.51
CA TYR A 89 -22.95 7.83 10.60
C TYR A 89 -24.26 7.10 10.81
N GLY A 90 -24.20 5.77 10.90
CA GLY A 90 -25.37 4.91 11.05
C GLY A 90 -25.90 4.32 9.74
N ASP A 91 -25.42 4.76 8.59
CA ASP A 91 -25.77 4.13 7.32
C ASP A 91 -25.21 2.71 7.26
N PRO A 92 -25.98 1.73 6.73
CA PRO A 92 -25.57 0.34 6.69
C PRO A 92 -24.56 0.03 5.56
N THR A 93 -24.47 0.92 4.56
CA THR A 93 -23.60 0.78 3.38
C THR A 93 -22.95 2.11 3.00
N ALA A 94 -22.04 2.09 2.04
CA ALA A 94 -21.39 3.30 1.55
C ALA A 94 -22.09 3.95 0.34
N GLU A 95 -23.28 3.50 -0.05
CA GLU A 95 -23.98 3.94 -1.27
C GLU A 95 -24.35 5.43 -1.26
N PHE A 96 -24.66 5.99 -0.08
CA PHE A 96 -25.17 7.36 0.07
C PHE A 96 -24.12 8.36 0.56
N GLY A 97 -22.86 7.99 0.51
CA GLY A 97 -21.75 8.89 0.82
C GLY A 97 -21.50 9.92 -0.29
N HIS A 98 -20.62 10.86 0.01
CA HIS A 98 -20.18 11.88 -0.94
C HIS A 98 -18.71 12.24 -0.73
N TRP A 99 -18.09 12.84 -1.75
CA TRP A 99 -16.71 13.29 -1.68
C TRP A 99 -16.60 14.65 -1.01
N GLU A 100 -15.68 14.76 -0.07
CA GLU A 100 -15.28 16.01 0.57
C GLU A 100 -13.79 16.30 0.35
N LYS A 101 -13.42 17.57 0.19
CA LYS A 101 -12.03 17.97 -0.04
C LYS A 101 -11.18 17.80 1.22
N GLY A 102 -10.02 17.18 1.04
CA GLY A 102 -8.98 17.04 2.05
C GLY A 102 -8.07 18.28 2.14
N PRO A 103 -7.03 18.24 2.99
CA PRO A 103 -6.10 19.34 3.20
C PRO A 103 -5.12 19.54 2.03
N GLY A 104 -5.07 18.60 1.08
CA GLY A 104 -4.15 18.64 -0.04
C GLY A 104 -2.68 18.70 0.38
N LEU A 105 -1.91 19.44 -0.38
CA LEU A 105 -0.47 19.62 -0.12
C LEU A 105 -0.16 20.55 1.07
N ASP A 106 -1.15 21.30 1.59
CA ASP A 106 -0.95 22.22 2.72
C ASP A 106 -0.41 21.50 3.97
N LEU A 107 -0.95 20.31 4.27
CA LEU A 107 -0.45 19.45 5.33
C LEU A 107 1.03 19.08 5.12
N PHE A 108 1.39 18.61 3.92
CA PHE A 108 2.75 18.14 3.64
C PHE A 108 3.75 19.30 3.59
N ALA A 109 3.36 20.45 3.08
CA ALA A 109 4.18 21.68 3.15
C ALA A 109 4.45 22.09 4.61
N ARG A 110 3.44 21.99 5.47
CA ARG A 110 3.58 22.27 6.88
C ARG A 110 4.47 21.25 7.59
N LEU A 111 4.36 19.96 7.28
CA LEU A 111 5.23 18.89 7.77
C LEU A 111 6.69 19.14 7.38
N LYS A 112 6.98 19.41 6.10
CA LYS A 112 8.34 19.76 5.62
C LYS A 112 8.95 20.92 6.43
N LYS A 113 8.18 21.99 6.60
CA LYS A 113 8.63 23.16 7.36
C LYS A 113 8.90 22.84 8.83
N SER A 114 8.01 22.13 9.49
CA SER A 114 8.11 21.84 10.93
C SER A 114 9.22 20.84 11.23
N LEU A 115 9.40 19.83 10.39
CA LEU A 115 10.45 18.81 10.52
C LEU A 115 11.81 19.27 9.94
N LYS A 116 11.86 20.48 9.34
CA LYS A 116 13.05 21.04 8.69
C LYS A 116 13.65 20.09 7.65
N LYS A 117 12.79 19.48 6.85
CA LYS A 117 13.15 18.54 5.78
C LYS A 117 12.63 19.06 4.44
N GLU A 118 13.48 19.07 3.43
CA GLU A 118 13.08 19.39 2.05
C GLU A 118 12.27 18.24 1.45
N GLU A 119 12.69 17.00 1.75
CA GLU A 119 12.00 15.78 1.36
C GLU A 119 11.55 15.01 2.61
N LEU A 120 10.31 14.53 2.60
CA LEU A 120 9.80 13.64 3.64
C LEU A 120 9.99 12.19 3.18
N PRO A 121 10.50 11.30 4.04
CA PRO A 121 10.62 9.90 3.73
C PRO A 121 9.24 9.21 3.83
N ILE A 122 8.38 9.50 2.87
CA ILE A 122 7.01 9.01 2.78
C ILE A 122 6.84 8.21 1.48
N ILE A 123 6.15 7.09 1.58
CA ILE A 123 5.57 6.35 0.46
C ILE A 123 4.08 6.63 0.48
N ALA A 124 3.52 7.09 -0.63
CA ALA A 124 2.09 7.32 -0.77
C ALA A 124 1.40 6.04 -1.28
N GLU A 125 0.40 5.56 -0.54
CA GLU A 125 -0.46 4.51 -1.07
C GLU A 125 -1.49 5.14 -2.00
N ASP A 126 -1.31 4.87 -3.30
CA ASP A 126 -2.06 5.41 -4.43
C ASP A 126 -2.76 4.28 -5.22
N LEU A 127 -3.23 3.25 -4.53
CA LEU A 127 -3.92 2.12 -5.15
C LEU A 127 -5.40 2.44 -5.41
N GLY A 128 -6.00 1.68 -6.33
CA GLY A 128 -7.41 1.81 -6.69
C GLY A 128 -7.67 2.88 -7.77
N PHE A 129 -8.91 3.42 -7.77
CA PHE A 129 -9.31 4.43 -8.75
C PHE A 129 -8.82 5.82 -8.35
N LEU A 130 -7.97 6.40 -9.18
CA LEU A 130 -7.38 7.73 -8.97
C LEU A 130 -7.92 8.73 -10.00
N THR A 131 -8.20 9.94 -9.53
CA THR A 131 -8.57 11.07 -10.40
C THR A 131 -7.32 11.82 -10.86
N PRO A 132 -7.42 12.65 -11.94
CA PRO A 132 -6.31 13.50 -12.38
C PRO A 132 -5.73 14.37 -11.24
N GLU A 133 -6.59 14.88 -10.37
CA GLU A 133 -6.19 15.74 -9.23
C GLU A 133 -5.32 14.98 -8.22
N VAL A 134 -5.62 13.70 -7.98
CA VAL A 134 -4.80 12.84 -7.11
C VAL A 134 -3.44 12.56 -7.75
N HIS A 135 -3.39 12.30 -9.06
CA HIS A 135 -2.13 12.13 -9.78
C HIS A 135 -1.27 13.41 -9.74
N GLU A 136 -1.89 14.57 -9.91
CA GLU A 136 -1.20 15.86 -9.82
C GLU A 136 -0.66 16.08 -8.40
N MET A 137 -1.48 15.87 -7.37
CA MET A 137 -1.06 15.96 -5.97
C MET A 137 0.10 15.01 -5.65
N LEU A 138 0.05 13.77 -6.13
CA LEU A 138 1.15 12.80 -5.94
C LEU A 138 2.43 13.31 -6.61
N LYS A 139 2.35 13.76 -7.85
CA LYS A 139 3.49 14.31 -8.60
C LYS A 139 4.10 15.53 -7.90
N GLU A 140 3.29 16.48 -7.46
CA GLU A 140 3.74 17.69 -6.78
C GLU A 140 4.32 17.40 -5.38
N SER A 141 3.81 16.38 -4.68
CA SER A 141 4.35 15.96 -3.39
C SER A 141 5.79 15.45 -3.49
N GLY A 142 6.16 14.87 -4.65
CA GLY A 142 7.42 14.17 -4.87
C GLY A 142 7.48 12.79 -4.22
N PHE A 143 6.40 12.32 -3.60
CA PHE A 143 6.39 11.00 -2.96
C PHE A 143 6.34 9.88 -3.99
N PRO A 144 7.06 8.77 -3.77
CA PRO A 144 6.86 7.58 -4.56
C PRO A 144 5.47 6.97 -4.28
N GLY A 145 4.75 6.68 -5.35
CA GLY A 145 3.54 5.86 -5.30
C GLY A 145 3.86 4.36 -5.26
N MET A 146 2.83 3.53 -5.20
CA MET A 146 2.94 2.07 -5.11
C MET A 146 2.51 1.39 -6.40
N LYS A 147 3.19 0.31 -6.74
CA LYS A 147 2.81 -0.62 -7.81
C LYS A 147 2.74 -2.04 -7.24
N VAL A 148 1.57 -2.68 -7.38
CA VAL A 148 1.34 -4.04 -6.91
C VAL A 148 1.31 -4.97 -8.13
N LEU A 149 2.25 -5.89 -8.20
CA LEU A 149 2.44 -6.75 -9.37
C LEU A 149 1.26 -7.71 -9.59
N GLU A 150 0.58 -8.13 -8.54
CA GLU A 150 -0.64 -8.92 -8.66
C GLU A 150 -1.76 -8.24 -9.44
N PHE A 151 -1.78 -6.91 -9.51
CA PHE A 151 -2.75 -6.14 -10.30
C PHE A 151 -2.35 -5.97 -11.78
N ALA A 152 -1.16 -6.47 -12.15
CA ALA A 152 -0.64 -6.29 -13.51
C ALA A 152 -1.29 -7.22 -14.55
N PHE A 153 -1.77 -8.40 -14.12
CA PHE A 153 -2.20 -9.46 -15.03
C PHE A 153 -3.71 -9.70 -14.93
N ASP A 154 -4.45 -8.68 -15.29
CA ASP A 154 -5.91 -8.69 -15.39
C ASP A 154 -6.40 -9.01 -16.82
N ASP A 155 -7.73 -9.07 -17.00
CA ASP A 155 -8.35 -9.40 -18.28
C ASP A 155 -8.18 -8.31 -19.35
N SER A 156 -7.74 -7.10 -18.99
CA SER A 156 -7.51 -5.99 -19.92
C SER A 156 -6.24 -6.15 -20.74
N GLU A 157 -5.28 -6.95 -20.26
CA GLU A 157 -3.93 -7.09 -20.83
C GLU A 157 -3.19 -5.75 -21.04
N ASN A 158 -3.67 -4.67 -20.43
CA ASN A 158 -3.13 -3.32 -20.54
C ASN A 158 -3.09 -2.56 -19.21
N SER A 159 -3.02 -3.28 -18.13
CA SER A 159 -2.99 -2.72 -16.76
C SER A 159 -1.85 -1.70 -16.59
N ASP A 160 -2.10 -0.63 -15.84
CA ASP A 160 -1.09 0.37 -15.45
C ASP A 160 -0.09 -0.18 -14.40
N TYR A 161 -0.34 -1.39 -13.92
CA TYR A 161 0.56 -2.13 -13.04
C TYR A 161 1.56 -3.01 -13.81
N LEU A 162 1.57 -3.00 -15.14
CA LEU A 162 2.59 -3.70 -15.93
C LEU A 162 3.95 -2.98 -15.82
N PRO A 163 5.03 -3.68 -15.46
CA PRO A 163 6.33 -3.06 -15.14
C PRO A 163 6.94 -2.16 -16.21
N HIS A 164 6.66 -2.39 -17.49
CA HIS A 164 7.14 -1.51 -18.56
C HIS A 164 6.52 -0.10 -18.56
N LYS A 165 5.43 0.10 -17.78
CA LYS A 165 4.78 1.39 -17.60
C LYS A 165 5.22 2.13 -16.34
N TYR A 166 6.05 1.51 -15.50
CA TYR A 166 6.46 2.15 -14.25
C TYR A 166 7.35 3.36 -14.48
N GLN A 167 7.11 4.39 -13.68
CA GLN A 167 8.05 5.48 -13.49
C GLN A 167 9.08 5.06 -12.45
N GLU A 168 10.27 5.65 -12.50
CA GLU A 168 11.33 5.34 -11.53
C GLU A 168 10.91 5.66 -10.10
N ASN A 169 10.24 6.82 -9.89
CA ASN A 169 9.78 7.24 -8.56
C ASN A 169 8.54 6.47 -8.10
N CYS A 170 8.65 5.15 -7.99
CA CYS A 170 7.63 4.30 -7.39
C CYS A 170 8.26 3.16 -6.59
N ILE A 171 7.44 2.51 -5.77
CA ILE A 171 7.80 1.30 -5.02
C ILE A 171 6.99 0.15 -5.59
N VAL A 172 7.67 -0.91 -6.04
CA VAL A 172 6.98 -2.12 -6.50
C VAL A 172 6.87 -3.14 -5.38
N TYR A 173 5.70 -3.72 -5.24
CA TYR A 173 5.41 -4.86 -4.38
C TYR A 173 5.00 -6.05 -5.26
N THR A 174 5.37 -7.27 -4.90
CA THR A 174 4.73 -8.46 -5.50
C THR A 174 3.27 -8.52 -5.09
N GLY A 175 3.01 -8.43 -3.82
CA GLY A 175 1.73 -8.21 -3.15
C GLY A 175 1.96 -7.46 -1.84
N THR A 176 0.93 -6.83 -1.27
CA THR A 176 0.96 -6.20 0.04
C THR A 176 0.50 -7.19 1.13
N HIS A 177 0.39 -6.74 2.38
CA HIS A 177 -0.20 -7.53 3.46
C HIS A 177 -1.68 -7.88 3.24
N ASP A 178 -2.38 -7.15 2.38
CA ASP A 178 -3.81 -7.37 2.05
C ASP A 178 -4.00 -8.30 0.85
N ASN A 179 -2.93 -8.55 0.10
CA ASN A 179 -2.96 -9.43 -1.05
C ASN A 179 -2.80 -10.91 -0.65
N GLU A 180 -3.02 -11.80 -1.61
CA GLU A 180 -2.68 -13.20 -1.50
C GLU A 180 -1.15 -13.38 -1.57
N THR A 181 -0.63 -14.56 -1.30
CA THR A 181 0.75 -14.90 -1.68
C THR A 181 0.85 -15.10 -3.19
N LEU A 182 2.01 -14.87 -3.78
CA LEU A 182 2.22 -15.09 -5.22
C LEU A 182 1.80 -16.49 -5.67
N VAL A 183 2.05 -17.52 -4.87
CA VAL A 183 1.65 -18.90 -5.20
C VAL A 183 0.14 -19.03 -5.16
N GLY A 184 -0.51 -18.59 -4.08
CA GLY A 184 -1.96 -18.67 -3.93
C GLY A 184 -2.67 -17.85 -5.02
N TRP A 185 -2.24 -16.61 -5.25
CA TRP A 185 -2.76 -15.76 -6.31
C TRP A 185 -2.60 -16.39 -7.69
N TYR A 186 -1.40 -16.87 -8.05
CA TYR A 186 -1.17 -17.52 -9.33
C TYR A 186 -1.99 -18.80 -9.48
N GLU A 187 -2.22 -19.57 -8.41
CA GLU A 187 -3.07 -20.77 -8.46
C GLU A 187 -4.52 -20.44 -8.79
N ASN A 188 -5.04 -19.34 -8.27
CA ASN A 188 -6.42 -18.90 -8.48
C ASN A 188 -6.62 -18.10 -9.78
N MET A 189 -5.55 -17.64 -10.41
CA MET A 189 -5.62 -16.89 -11.66
C MET A 189 -6.26 -17.75 -12.78
N ASN A 190 -7.07 -17.11 -13.63
CA ASN A 190 -7.67 -17.79 -14.78
C ASN A 190 -6.62 -18.19 -15.84
N ARG A 191 -6.99 -19.07 -16.76
CA ARG A 191 -6.05 -19.60 -17.77
C ARG A 191 -5.52 -18.54 -18.73
N ARG A 192 -6.34 -17.56 -19.11
CA ARG A 192 -5.97 -16.47 -20.01
C ARG A 192 -4.88 -15.62 -19.38
N ASN A 193 -5.10 -15.17 -18.17
CA ASN A 193 -4.15 -14.31 -17.42
C ASN A 193 -2.85 -15.06 -17.11
N LYS A 194 -2.91 -16.37 -16.79
CA LYS A 194 -1.71 -17.23 -16.68
C LYS A 194 -0.91 -17.28 -17.96
N SER A 195 -1.59 -17.44 -19.11
CA SER A 195 -0.92 -17.47 -20.41
C SER A 195 -0.26 -16.13 -20.73
N PHE A 196 -0.99 -15.04 -20.52
CA PHE A 196 -0.47 -13.68 -20.71
C PHE A 196 0.73 -13.41 -19.81
N ALA A 197 0.65 -13.71 -18.51
CA ALA A 197 1.76 -13.52 -17.58
C ALA A 197 3.01 -14.28 -18.00
N ARG A 198 2.86 -15.56 -18.39
CA ARG A 198 3.98 -16.37 -18.88
C ARG A 198 4.58 -15.87 -20.19
N GLU A 199 3.75 -15.37 -21.09
CA GLU A 199 4.21 -14.77 -22.35
C GLU A 199 4.93 -13.44 -22.09
N TYR A 200 4.36 -12.57 -21.27
CA TYR A 200 4.95 -11.28 -20.88
C TYR A 200 6.33 -11.46 -20.24
N MET A 201 6.49 -12.42 -19.36
CA MET A 201 7.76 -12.73 -18.69
C MET A 201 8.72 -13.59 -19.53
N GLY A 202 8.29 -14.13 -20.68
CA GLY A 202 9.11 -15.04 -21.49
C GLY A 202 9.37 -16.40 -20.82
N CYS A 203 8.57 -16.80 -19.83
CA CYS A 203 8.78 -17.98 -19.00
C CYS A 203 7.78 -19.13 -19.27
N ARG A 204 7.45 -19.38 -20.56
CA ARG A 204 6.41 -20.35 -20.97
C ARG A 204 6.64 -21.76 -20.41
N HIS A 205 7.89 -22.17 -20.19
CA HIS A 205 8.27 -23.51 -19.76
C HIS A 205 8.63 -23.62 -18.28
N THR A 206 8.60 -22.51 -17.52
CA THR A 206 8.92 -22.53 -16.09
C THR A 206 7.91 -23.40 -15.33
N PRO A 207 8.36 -24.35 -14.50
CA PRO A 207 7.48 -25.19 -13.69
C PRO A 207 6.58 -24.35 -12.78
N LYS A 208 5.33 -24.79 -12.55
CA LYS A 208 4.35 -24.05 -11.74
C LYS A 208 4.91 -23.69 -10.36
N LYS A 209 5.62 -24.60 -9.70
CA LYS A 209 6.23 -24.43 -8.38
C LYS A 209 7.33 -23.37 -8.31
N GLU A 210 7.86 -22.94 -9.46
CA GLU A 210 8.94 -21.94 -9.57
C GLU A 210 8.44 -20.58 -10.06
N MET A 211 7.15 -20.46 -10.38
CA MET A 211 6.58 -19.24 -10.94
C MET A 211 6.71 -18.01 -10.01
N HIS A 212 6.67 -18.19 -8.69
CA HIS A 212 6.90 -17.10 -7.74
C HIS A 212 8.25 -16.41 -7.97
N TRP A 213 9.31 -17.16 -8.31
CA TRP A 213 10.62 -16.58 -8.64
C TRP A 213 10.61 -15.77 -9.95
N GLU A 214 9.76 -16.10 -10.91
CA GLU A 214 9.63 -15.31 -12.13
C GLU A 214 8.93 -13.97 -11.84
N PHE A 215 7.91 -13.95 -11.00
CA PHE A 215 7.29 -12.70 -10.53
C PHE A 215 8.24 -11.87 -9.68
N ILE A 216 9.00 -12.49 -8.78
CA ILE A 216 10.05 -11.80 -8.01
C ILE A 216 11.08 -11.20 -8.95
N ARG A 217 11.53 -11.95 -9.96
CA ARG A 217 12.44 -11.47 -11.01
C ARG A 217 11.87 -10.25 -11.71
N LEU A 218 10.60 -10.30 -12.08
CA LEU A 218 9.92 -9.21 -12.77
C LEU A 218 9.87 -7.94 -11.91
N ALA A 219 9.54 -8.07 -10.63
CA ALA A 219 9.58 -6.95 -9.68
C ALA A 219 11.01 -6.37 -9.55
N MET A 220 12.02 -7.23 -9.38
CA MET A 220 13.41 -6.82 -9.25
C MET A 220 13.97 -6.17 -10.52
N ALA A 221 13.53 -6.58 -11.71
CA ALA A 221 13.93 -6.04 -13.01
C ALA A 221 13.23 -4.72 -13.38
N SER A 222 12.17 -4.34 -12.66
CA SER A 222 11.41 -3.13 -12.94
C SER A 222 12.23 -1.86 -12.70
N PRO A 223 11.85 -0.69 -13.29
CA PRO A 223 12.51 0.59 -13.03
C PRO A 223 12.21 1.17 -11.64
N ALA A 224 11.31 0.58 -10.85
CA ALA A 224 10.92 1.07 -9.55
C ALA A 224 12.12 1.28 -8.62
N LYS A 225 12.15 2.41 -7.91
CA LYS A 225 13.25 2.80 -6.99
C LYS A 225 13.49 1.75 -5.88
N LEU A 226 12.43 1.10 -5.41
CA LEU A 226 12.49 0.05 -4.39
C LEU A 226 11.57 -1.11 -4.79
N ALA A 227 11.99 -2.34 -4.50
CA ALA A 227 11.16 -3.53 -4.59
C ALA A 227 10.97 -4.15 -3.20
N VAL A 228 9.73 -4.29 -2.77
CA VAL A 228 9.34 -4.90 -1.49
C VAL A 228 8.64 -6.22 -1.77
N ILE A 229 9.19 -7.30 -1.25
CA ILE A 229 8.70 -8.66 -1.52
C ILE A 229 8.45 -9.35 -0.19
N PRO A 230 7.21 -9.82 0.06
CA PRO A 230 6.89 -10.60 1.25
C PRO A 230 7.78 -11.84 1.36
N VAL A 231 8.16 -12.19 2.58
CA VAL A 231 8.99 -13.39 2.80
C VAL A 231 8.31 -14.66 2.35
N GLN A 232 6.98 -14.71 2.43
CA GLN A 232 6.16 -15.82 1.94
C GLN A 232 6.38 -16.10 0.45
N ASP A 233 6.55 -15.05 -0.35
CA ASP A 233 6.80 -15.15 -1.78
C ASP A 233 8.19 -15.72 -2.06
N TYR A 234 9.21 -15.29 -1.30
CA TYR A 234 10.56 -15.90 -1.41
C TYR A 234 10.56 -17.38 -1.04
N LEU A 235 9.73 -17.77 -0.07
CA LEU A 235 9.60 -19.16 0.36
C LEU A 235 8.67 -20.00 -0.54
N GLY A 236 7.95 -19.37 -1.46
CA GLY A 236 6.99 -20.05 -2.34
C GLY A 236 5.82 -20.66 -1.57
N LEU A 237 5.36 -20.00 -0.50
CA LEU A 237 4.24 -20.46 0.32
C LEU A 237 2.91 -20.13 -0.34
N GLY A 238 1.91 -21.01 -0.15
CA GLY A 238 0.56 -20.84 -0.66
C GLY A 238 -0.34 -19.95 0.21
N ALA A 239 -1.63 -20.00 -0.07
CA ALA A 239 -2.68 -19.18 0.57
C ALA A 239 -2.73 -19.31 2.10
N GLU A 240 -2.26 -20.41 2.65
CA GLU A 240 -2.17 -20.67 4.10
C GLU A 240 -1.25 -19.68 4.83
N ALA A 241 -0.32 -19.06 4.10
CA ALA A 241 0.63 -18.09 4.63
C ALA A 241 0.19 -16.63 4.43
N ARG A 242 -1.02 -16.38 3.90
CA ARG A 242 -1.57 -15.03 3.75
C ARG A 242 -1.66 -14.35 5.10
N ILE A 243 -1.27 -13.05 5.16
CA ILE A 243 -1.22 -12.27 6.40
C ILE A 243 -2.60 -11.73 6.75
N ASN A 244 -3.25 -11.08 5.79
CA ASN A 244 -4.52 -10.41 5.99
C ASN A 244 -5.46 -10.60 4.80
N GLU A 245 -6.72 -10.85 5.10
CA GLU A 245 -7.80 -10.90 4.11
C GLU A 245 -8.80 -9.82 4.50
N PRO A 246 -8.87 -8.70 3.73
CA PRO A 246 -9.77 -7.59 4.01
C PRO A 246 -11.23 -8.04 4.19
N SER A 247 -11.96 -7.36 5.04
CA SER A 247 -13.37 -7.65 5.35
C SER A 247 -13.62 -9.00 6.03
N THR A 248 -12.59 -9.67 6.58
CA THR A 248 -12.73 -10.90 7.35
C THR A 248 -12.24 -10.75 8.80
N LEU A 249 -12.73 -11.62 9.68
CA LEU A 249 -12.34 -11.65 11.09
C LEU A 249 -11.73 -13.01 11.46
N GLY A 250 -10.87 -12.99 12.48
CA GLY A 250 -10.42 -14.18 13.21
C GLY A 250 -9.16 -14.85 12.68
N LYS A 251 -8.82 -14.77 11.40
CA LYS A 251 -7.63 -15.43 10.83
C LYS A 251 -6.45 -14.49 10.61
N ASN A 252 -6.69 -13.21 10.48
CA ASN A 252 -5.73 -12.20 10.08
C ASN A 252 -4.60 -11.98 11.11
N TRP A 253 -3.40 -11.65 10.62
CA TRP A 253 -2.22 -11.28 11.42
C TRP A 253 -1.67 -12.41 12.31
N LYS A 254 -1.98 -13.67 12.00
CA LYS A 254 -1.58 -14.85 12.81
C LYS A 254 -0.40 -15.60 12.24
N TRP A 255 -0.16 -15.54 10.93
CA TRP A 255 0.97 -16.23 10.31
C TRP A 255 2.30 -15.76 10.93
N ARG A 256 3.21 -16.70 11.16
CA ARG A 256 4.55 -16.43 11.67
C ARG A 256 5.56 -17.28 10.95
N LEU A 257 6.68 -16.64 10.59
CA LEU A 257 7.87 -17.34 10.12
C LEU A 257 8.47 -18.17 11.25
N LEU A 258 8.81 -19.43 10.98
CA LEU A 258 9.44 -20.32 11.95
C LEU A 258 10.96 -20.32 11.81
N PRO A 259 11.71 -20.60 12.88
CA PRO A 259 13.15 -20.74 12.82
C PRO A 259 13.57 -21.81 11.79
N GLY A 260 14.51 -21.47 10.90
CA GLY A 260 15.04 -22.38 9.89
C GLY A 260 14.28 -22.42 8.54
N GLU A 261 13.14 -21.78 8.40
CA GLU A 261 12.41 -21.70 7.11
C GLU A 261 13.18 -20.87 6.07
N ILE A 262 13.89 -19.83 6.49
CA ILE A 262 14.81 -19.11 5.60
C ILE A 262 16.12 -19.91 5.51
N THR A 263 16.22 -20.73 4.49
CA THR A 263 17.40 -21.56 4.24
C THR A 263 18.55 -20.77 3.61
N GLY A 264 19.78 -21.31 3.69
CA GLY A 264 20.95 -20.74 3.01
C GLY A 264 20.75 -20.62 1.49
N ASP A 265 19.98 -21.53 0.89
CA ASP A 265 19.74 -21.51 -0.57
C ASP A 265 18.76 -20.39 -0.94
N VAL A 266 17.70 -20.14 -0.15
CA VAL A 266 16.83 -18.99 -0.32
C VAL A 266 17.62 -17.68 -0.23
N LEU A 267 18.48 -17.54 0.79
CA LEU A 267 19.33 -16.36 0.96
C LEU A 267 20.30 -16.15 -0.22
N LYS A 268 20.93 -17.21 -0.73
CA LYS A 268 21.78 -17.16 -1.92
C LYS A 268 21.00 -16.69 -3.15
N GLN A 269 19.81 -17.21 -3.33
CA GLN A 269 18.95 -16.84 -4.47
C GLN A 269 18.47 -15.39 -4.37
N CYS A 270 18.04 -14.92 -3.21
CA CYS A 270 17.70 -13.51 -2.95
C CYS A 270 18.91 -12.60 -3.27
N ARG A 271 20.10 -12.92 -2.73
CA ARG A 271 21.31 -12.16 -3.00
C ARG A 271 21.66 -12.14 -4.49
N ARG A 272 21.58 -13.29 -5.17
CA ARG A 272 21.82 -13.39 -6.61
C ARG A 272 20.89 -12.49 -7.42
N MET A 273 19.58 -12.49 -7.08
CA MET A 273 18.59 -11.63 -7.74
C MET A 273 18.90 -10.15 -7.50
N ALA A 274 19.13 -9.76 -6.26
CA ALA A 274 19.46 -8.38 -5.90
C ALA A 274 20.74 -7.91 -6.63
N LYS A 275 21.78 -8.75 -6.70
CA LYS A 275 23.03 -8.45 -7.44
C LYS A 275 22.75 -8.30 -8.94
N LEU A 276 22.00 -9.22 -9.54
CA LEU A 276 21.73 -9.24 -10.99
C LEU A 276 21.03 -7.95 -11.46
N TYR A 277 20.17 -7.39 -10.64
CA TYR A 277 19.37 -6.20 -10.96
C TYR A 277 19.86 -4.91 -10.27
N GLY A 278 21.13 -4.91 -9.78
CA GLY A 278 21.75 -3.72 -9.22
C GLY A 278 21.11 -3.20 -7.93
N ARG A 279 20.44 -4.08 -7.16
CA ARG A 279 19.73 -3.71 -5.92
C ARG A 279 20.49 -4.05 -4.64
N LEU A 280 21.75 -4.44 -4.74
CA LEU A 280 22.64 -4.56 -3.56
C LEU A 280 23.25 -3.20 -3.25
N PRO A 281 23.38 -2.81 -1.96
CA PRO A 281 24.19 -1.67 -1.57
C PRO A 281 25.64 -1.85 -2.02
N GLU A 282 26.30 -0.76 -2.42
CA GLU A 282 27.71 -0.79 -2.87
C GLU A 282 28.65 -1.43 -1.84
N THR A 283 28.39 -1.20 -0.54
CA THR A 283 29.18 -1.76 0.58
C THR A 283 29.05 -3.29 0.75
N VAL A 284 28.09 -3.92 0.08
CA VAL A 284 27.82 -5.38 0.17
C VAL A 284 28.33 -6.12 -1.08
N SER A 285 28.70 -5.39 -2.15
CA SER A 285 29.21 -5.99 -3.38
C SER A 285 30.54 -6.75 -3.20
N ASP A 286 31.35 -6.38 -2.19
CA ASP A 286 32.72 -6.86 -1.99
C ASP A 286 32.88 -7.94 -0.91
N ILE A 287 31.82 -8.37 -0.27
CA ILE A 287 31.87 -9.51 0.65
C ILE A 287 31.97 -10.80 -0.19
N ASN A 288 33.18 -11.27 -0.37
CA ASN A 288 33.50 -12.50 -1.08
C ASN A 288 32.65 -13.68 -0.59
N MET A 289 32.11 -14.42 -1.58
CA MET A 289 31.49 -15.73 -1.35
C MET A 289 32.52 -16.76 -0.91
#